data_0cf62895f6c2795d5932a3ebdcc2afad
#
_entry.id   0cf62895f6c2795d5932a3ebdcc2afad
#
_cell.length_a   1.000
_cell.length_b   1.000
_cell.length_c   1.000
_cell.angle_alpha   90.00
_cell.angle_beta   90.00
_cell.angle_gamma   90.00
#
_symmetry.space_group_name_H-M   'P 1'
#
loop_
_entity.id
_entity.type
_entity.pdbx_description
1 polymer ?
#
loop_
_entity_poly.entity_id
_entity_poly.type
_entity_poly.pdbx_seq_one_letter_code
_entity_poly.pdbx_strand_id
1 'polypeptide(L)'
;MMLEPRPAARTLLFRVAERVYGCDIDSVREIIPYRRATRLPGAPPWVQGLINLRGTIVTVLDLGMRLDPARAPVRDGSIIMATQGTRVVGVAVDEVMDVQSIVAESIDTRADVGPQGLVSGLGHLHDGVVVLVSIHVLVTQVLL
;
A
#
# COMPACT_ATOMS: atom_id res chain seq x y z
N MET A 1 36.45 10.97 0.17
CA MET A 1 35.46 10.44 -0.76
C MET A 1 34.08 10.94 -0.36
N MET A 2 33.48 11.72 -1.23
CA MET A 2 32.13 12.21 -0.95
C MET A 2 31.14 11.14 -1.32
N LEU A 3 30.38 10.68 -0.32
CA LEU A 3 29.23 9.85 -0.58
C LEU A 3 28.13 10.73 -1.17
N GLU A 4 27.64 10.37 -2.33
CA GLU A 4 26.47 11.05 -2.86
C GLU A 4 25.31 10.87 -1.87
N PRO A 5 24.56 11.94 -1.56
CA PRO A 5 23.40 11.80 -0.72
C PRO A 5 22.42 10.84 -1.41
N ARG A 6 21.86 9.90 -0.65
CA ARG A 6 20.82 9.04 -1.19
C ARG A 6 19.66 9.89 -1.68
N PRO A 7 19.19 9.68 -2.91
CA PRO A 7 18.02 10.41 -3.37
C PRO A 7 16.85 10.15 -2.41
N ALA A 8 16.10 11.18 -2.12
CA ALA A 8 14.89 11.05 -1.35
C ALA A 8 13.92 10.11 -2.08
N ALA A 9 13.37 9.15 -1.36
CA ALA A 9 12.37 8.26 -1.94
C ALA A 9 11.08 9.02 -2.18
N ARG A 10 10.56 8.97 -3.41
CA ARG A 10 9.26 9.55 -3.73
C ARG A 10 8.18 8.58 -3.28
N THR A 11 7.37 9.04 -2.38
CA THR A 11 6.39 8.21 -1.66
C THR A 11 4.99 8.70 -1.96
N LEU A 12 4.13 7.80 -2.41
CA LEU A 12 2.70 8.07 -2.53
C LEU A 12 2.07 7.93 -1.15
N LEU A 13 1.43 8.99 -0.68
CA LEU A 13 0.73 9.00 0.59
C LEU A 13 -0.76 8.70 0.36
N PHE A 14 -1.31 7.87 1.20
CA PHE A 14 -2.73 7.54 1.15
C PHE A 14 -3.26 7.27 2.56
N ARG A 15 -4.55 7.48 2.74
CA ARG A 15 -5.21 7.30 4.03
C ARG A 15 -6.12 6.08 4.00
N VAL A 16 -6.04 5.30 5.07
CA VAL A 16 -7.02 4.24 5.37
C VAL A 16 -7.50 4.47 6.80
N ALA A 17 -8.80 4.70 6.97
CA ALA A 17 -9.40 5.13 8.22
C ALA A 17 -8.70 6.41 8.73
N GLU A 18 -8.09 6.36 9.90
CA GLU A 18 -7.46 7.53 10.53
C GLU A 18 -5.94 7.59 10.30
N ARG A 19 -5.39 6.62 9.59
CA ARG A 19 -3.93 6.47 9.48
C ARG A 19 -3.45 6.75 8.07
N VAL A 20 -2.31 7.44 7.99
CA VAL A 20 -1.63 7.72 6.72
C VAL A 20 -0.56 6.67 6.50
N TYR A 21 -0.59 6.10 5.31
CA TYR A 21 0.39 5.13 4.83
C TYR A 21 1.13 5.71 3.64
N GLY A 22 2.25 5.11 3.33
CA GLY A 22 3.01 5.46 2.15
C GLY A 22 3.62 4.25 1.48
N CYS A 23 3.75 4.31 0.17
CA CYS A 23 4.47 3.32 -0.61
C CYS A 23 5.31 4.01 -1.68
N ASP A 24 6.32 3.29 -2.19
CA ASP A 24 7.16 3.79 -3.25
C ASP A 24 6.30 4.08 -4.49
N ILE A 25 6.42 5.31 -5.01
CA ILE A 25 5.65 5.72 -6.20
C ILE A 25 5.99 4.86 -7.42
N ASP A 26 7.20 4.33 -7.49
CA ASP A 26 7.61 3.48 -8.60
C ASP A 26 6.88 2.14 -8.62
N SER A 27 6.27 1.75 -7.51
CA SER A 27 5.43 0.56 -7.43
C SER A 27 3.99 0.81 -7.88
N VAL A 28 3.62 2.06 -8.12
CA VAL A 28 2.25 2.43 -8.47
C VAL A 28 2.14 2.55 -9.99
N ARG A 29 1.22 1.78 -10.56
CA ARG A 29 0.95 1.81 -12.00
C ARG A 29 -0.12 2.83 -12.37
N GLU A 30 -1.23 2.82 -11.63
CA GLU A 30 -2.33 3.75 -11.81
C GLU A 30 -3.22 3.75 -10.58
N ILE A 31 -4.10 4.72 -10.50
CA ILE A 31 -5.08 4.85 -9.44
C ILE A 31 -6.44 4.96 -10.10
N ILE A 32 -7.38 4.13 -9.66
CA ILE A 32 -8.75 4.14 -10.20
C ILE A 32 -9.75 4.43 -9.08
N PRO A 33 -10.94 4.94 -9.40
CA PRO A 33 -12.02 5.02 -8.42
C PRO A 33 -12.36 3.64 -7.88
N TYR A 34 -12.78 3.59 -6.62
CA TYR A 34 -13.17 2.33 -6.02
C TYR A 34 -14.29 1.67 -6.84
N ARG A 35 -14.17 0.37 -7.02
CA ARG A 35 -15.24 -0.47 -7.55
C ARG A 35 -15.33 -1.73 -6.73
N ARG A 36 -16.54 -2.25 -6.62
CA ARG A 36 -16.79 -3.46 -5.85
C ARG A 36 -16.11 -4.66 -6.49
N ALA A 37 -15.39 -5.41 -5.67
CA ALA A 37 -14.74 -6.66 -6.11
C ALA A 37 -15.70 -7.84 -5.98
N THR A 38 -15.52 -8.82 -6.85
CA THR A 38 -16.21 -10.11 -6.74
C THR A 38 -15.48 -10.94 -5.70
N ARG A 39 -16.18 -11.27 -4.61
CA ARG A 39 -15.57 -11.99 -3.51
C ARG A 39 -15.17 -13.41 -3.91
N LEU A 40 -13.97 -13.81 -3.50
CA LEU A 40 -13.49 -15.18 -3.68
C LEU A 40 -13.87 -16.02 -2.47
N PRO A 41 -14.61 -17.15 -2.66
CA PRO A 41 -14.88 -18.05 -1.55
C PRO A 41 -13.59 -18.60 -0.95
N GLY A 42 -13.49 -18.57 0.38
CA GLY A 42 -12.33 -19.09 1.09
C GLY A 42 -11.13 -18.15 1.17
N ALA A 43 -11.21 -16.97 0.55
CA ALA A 43 -10.13 -15.99 0.65
C ALA A 43 -10.08 -15.37 2.05
N PRO A 44 -8.90 -14.93 2.52
CA PRO A 44 -8.80 -14.21 3.79
C PRO A 44 -9.67 -12.94 3.78
N PRO A 45 -10.11 -12.46 4.97
CA PRO A 45 -10.97 -11.27 5.04
C PRO A 45 -10.36 -10.01 4.42
N TRP A 46 -9.02 -9.90 4.42
CA TRP A 46 -8.33 -8.74 3.84
C TRP A 46 -8.19 -8.80 2.32
N VAL A 47 -8.64 -9.87 1.69
CA VAL A 47 -8.80 -9.95 0.24
C VAL A 47 -10.24 -9.59 -0.09
N GLN A 48 -10.45 -8.44 -0.71
CA GLN A 48 -11.81 -8.02 -1.08
C GLN A 48 -12.38 -8.87 -2.22
N GLY A 49 -11.53 -9.32 -3.12
CA GLY A 49 -11.92 -10.16 -4.23
C GLY A 49 -11.21 -9.80 -5.52
N LEU A 50 -11.88 -10.03 -6.64
CA LEU A 50 -11.34 -9.80 -7.98
C LEU A 50 -12.12 -8.71 -8.68
N ILE A 51 -11.40 -7.90 -9.47
CA ILE A 51 -12.00 -6.99 -10.43
C ILE A 51 -11.47 -7.30 -11.83
N ASN A 52 -12.25 -6.96 -12.84
CA ASN A 52 -11.78 -6.99 -14.22
C ASN A 52 -11.44 -5.56 -14.64
N LEU A 53 -10.18 -5.30 -14.91
CA LEU A 53 -9.72 -3.99 -15.37
C LEU A 53 -9.22 -4.15 -16.80
N ARG A 54 -10.03 -3.71 -17.76
CA ARG A 54 -9.68 -3.74 -19.19
C ARG A 54 -9.22 -5.12 -19.64
N GLY A 55 -9.94 -6.16 -19.22
CA GLY A 55 -9.65 -7.55 -19.60
C GLY A 55 -8.64 -8.27 -18.71
N THR A 56 -8.03 -7.59 -17.75
CA THR A 56 -7.08 -8.18 -16.79
C THR A 56 -7.78 -8.38 -15.45
N ILE A 57 -7.67 -9.58 -14.90
CA ILE A 57 -8.21 -9.89 -13.59
C ILE A 57 -7.19 -9.49 -12.54
N VAL A 58 -7.62 -8.67 -11.59
CA VAL A 58 -6.75 -8.12 -10.54
C VAL A 58 -7.34 -8.44 -9.17
N THR A 59 -6.51 -8.95 -8.27
CA THR A 59 -6.89 -9.15 -6.88
C THR A 59 -6.86 -7.82 -6.14
N VAL A 60 -7.93 -7.50 -5.42
CA VAL A 60 -8.06 -6.28 -4.63
C VAL A 60 -7.91 -6.62 -3.16
N LEU A 61 -6.99 -5.93 -2.50
CA LEU A 61 -6.65 -6.12 -1.10
C LEU A 61 -7.11 -4.93 -0.27
N ASP A 62 -7.46 -5.20 0.97
CA ASP A 62 -7.71 -4.19 1.99
C ASP A 62 -6.51 -4.12 2.93
N LEU A 63 -5.68 -3.11 2.76
CA LEU A 63 -4.47 -2.96 3.57
C LEU A 63 -4.81 -2.74 5.05
N GLY A 64 -5.83 -1.95 5.33
CA GLY A 64 -6.24 -1.70 6.71
C GLY A 64 -6.61 -2.99 7.44
N MET A 65 -7.39 -3.85 6.81
CA MET A 65 -7.76 -5.15 7.38
C MET A 65 -6.59 -6.11 7.46
N ARG A 66 -5.63 -6.01 6.54
CA ARG A 66 -4.42 -6.85 6.60
C ARG A 66 -3.58 -6.54 7.83
N LEU A 67 -3.52 -5.26 8.21
CA LEU A 67 -2.77 -4.81 9.37
C LEU A 67 -3.56 -4.93 10.67
N ASP A 68 -4.89 -4.78 10.60
CA ASP A 68 -5.78 -4.88 11.75
C ASP A 68 -7.10 -5.56 11.30
N PRO A 69 -7.24 -6.88 11.53
CA PRO A 69 -8.42 -7.62 11.08
C PRO A 69 -9.75 -7.14 11.65
N ALA A 70 -9.71 -6.37 12.75
CA ALA A 70 -10.92 -5.82 13.35
C ALA A 70 -11.46 -4.59 12.63
N ARG A 71 -10.73 -4.04 11.65
CA ARG A 71 -11.17 -2.86 10.92
C ARG A 71 -12.28 -3.16 9.96
N ALA A 72 -13.14 -2.17 9.77
CA ALA A 72 -14.14 -2.21 8.71
C ALA A 72 -13.45 -2.15 7.34
N PRO A 73 -13.99 -2.86 6.33
CA PRO A 73 -13.41 -2.83 4.99
C PRO A 73 -13.60 -1.46 4.33
N VAL A 74 -12.65 -1.09 3.47
CA VAL A 74 -12.78 0.06 2.58
C VAL A 74 -13.87 -0.26 1.55
N ARG A 75 -14.85 0.65 1.40
CA ARG A 75 -15.97 0.48 0.47
C ARG A 75 -16.20 1.67 -0.43
N ASP A 76 -15.29 2.61 -0.41
CA ASP A 76 -15.33 3.82 -1.22
C ASP A 76 -13.90 4.32 -1.38
N GLY A 77 -13.69 5.43 -2.07
CA GLY A 77 -12.36 5.98 -2.26
C GLY A 77 -11.72 5.54 -3.55
N SER A 78 -10.54 4.93 -3.46
CA SER A 78 -9.73 4.58 -4.63
C SER A 78 -9.12 3.19 -4.50
N ILE A 79 -8.71 2.65 -5.65
CA ILE A 79 -7.88 1.45 -5.71
C ILE A 79 -6.55 1.85 -6.34
N ILE A 80 -5.48 1.63 -5.59
CA ILE A 80 -4.12 1.82 -6.09
C ILE A 80 -3.68 0.53 -6.78
N MET A 81 -3.40 0.62 -8.08
CA MET A 81 -2.89 -0.51 -8.84
C MET A 81 -1.39 -0.57 -8.66
N ALA A 82 -0.92 -1.52 -7.88
CA ALA A 82 0.47 -1.65 -7.50
C ALA A 82 1.13 -2.82 -8.23
N THR A 83 2.38 -2.66 -8.60
CA THR A 83 3.11 -3.66 -9.38
C THR A 83 4.40 -4.07 -8.70
N GLN A 84 4.74 -5.34 -8.88
CA GLN A 84 6.03 -5.90 -8.54
C GLN A 84 6.43 -6.83 -9.69
N GLY A 85 7.34 -6.38 -10.55
CA GLY A 85 7.65 -7.08 -11.79
C GLY A 85 6.42 -7.11 -12.71
N THR A 86 5.99 -8.31 -13.09
CA THR A 86 4.80 -8.50 -13.93
C THR A 86 3.52 -8.68 -13.13
N ARG A 87 3.62 -8.71 -11.80
CA ARG A 87 2.49 -8.94 -10.91
C ARG A 87 1.80 -7.62 -10.57
N VAL A 88 0.48 -7.63 -10.59
CA VAL A 88 -0.34 -6.46 -10.29
C VAL A 88 -1.37 -6.82 -9.23
N VAL A 89 -1.49 -5.98 -8.21
CA VAL A 89 -2.55 -6.07 -7.22
C VAL A 89 -3.21 -4.72 -7.07
N GLY A 90 -4.48 -4.70 -6.67
CA GLY A 90 -5.17 -3.49 -6.30
C GLY A 90 -5.17 -3.35 -4.77
N VAL A 91 -4.95 -2.16 -4.29
CA VAL A 91 -5.02 -1.84 -2.86
C VAL A 91 -6.12 -0.81 -2.64
N ALA A 92 -7.18 -1.22 -1.95
CA ALA A 92 -8.31 -0.34 -1.67
C ALA A 92 -7.94 0.60 -0.52
N VAL A 93 -8.13 1.89 -0.74
CA VAL A 93 -7.82 2.94 0.23
C VAL A 93 -8.95 3.96 0.29
N ASP A 94 -9.08 4.66 1.42
CA ASP A 94 -10.12 5.67 1.58
C ASP A 94 -9.82 6.94 0.78
N GLU A 95 -8.56 7.33 0.71
CA GLU A 95 -8.16 8.55 0.03
C GLU A 95 -6.71 8.47 -0.42
N VAL A 96 -6.46 8.79 -1.67
CA VAL A 96 -5.11 9.03 -2.17
C VAL A 96 -4.80 10.51 -1.93
N MET A 97 -3.68 10.79 -1.31
CA MET A 97 -3.35 12.14 -0.88
C MET A 97 -2.39 12.80 -1.85
N ASP A 98 -1.11 12.47 -1.77
CA ASP A 98 -0.05 13.29 -2.35
C ASP A 98 1.19 12.45 -2.55
N VAL A 99 2.13 12.92 -3.35
CA VAL A 99 3.46 12.34 -3.49
C VAL A 99 4.45 13.25 -2.80
N GLN A 100 5.20 12.71 -1.85
CA GLN A 100 6.20 13.47 -1.12
C GLN A 100 7.54 12.74 -1.14
N SER A 101 8.61 13.51 -1.10
CA SER A 101 9.96 12.97 -0.94
C SER A 101 10.25 12.79 0.54
N ILE A 102 10.58 11.55 0.92
CA ILE A 102 10.93 11.22 2.29
C ILE A 102 12.40 10.82 2.30
N VAL A 103 13.22 11.61 3.01
CA VAL A 103 14.65 11.31 3.11
C VAL A 103 14.89 10.11 4.00
N ALA A 104 15.91 9.32 3.68
CA ALA A 104 16.19 8.07 4.39
C ALA A 104 16.43 8.31 5.89
N GLU A 105 17.05 9.44 6.25
CA GLU A 105 17.34 9.77 7.64
C GLU A 105 16.09 10.00 8.49
N SER A 106 14.96 10.34 7.85
CA SER A 106 13.70 10.53 8.56
C SER A 106 12.86 9.25 8.67
N ILE A 107 13.39 8.12 8.23
CA ILE A 107 12.70 6.84 8.29
C ILE A 107 13.22 6.04 9.47
N ASP A 108 12.33 5.67 10.37
CA ASP A 108 12.64 4.79 11.50
C ASP A 108 12.32 3.35 11.10
N THR A 109 13.37 2.55 10.89
CA THR A 109 13.24 1.15 10.51
C THR A 109 13.19 0.20 11.70
N ARG A 110 13.38 0.71 12.93
CA ARG A 110 13.30 -0.11 14.14
C ARG A 110 11.87 -0.52 14.47
N ALA A 111 10.92 0.17 13.91
CA ALA A 111 9.50 -0.12 14.08
C ALA A 111 9.01 -1.12 13.03
N ASP A 112 9.81 -2.16 12.77
CA ASP A 112 9.40 -3.24 11.88
C ASP A 112 8.26 -4.01 12.55
N VAL A 113 7.06 -3.52 12.34
CA VAL A 113 5.84 -4.08 12.88
C VAL A 113 4.91 -4.44 11.75
N GLY A 114 4.20 -5.51 11.95
CA GLY A 114 3.23 -5.96 10.99
C GLY A 114 3.56 -7.33 10.44
N PRO A 115 2.61 -7.94 9.72
CA PRO A 115 2.75 -9.30 9.24
C PRO A 115 3.91 -9.44 8.26
N GLN A 116 4.94 -10.21 8.65
CA GLN A 116 6.01 -10.66 7.77
C GLN A 116 6.76 -9.52 7.05
N GLY A 117 6.98 -8.40 7.74
CA GLY A 117 7.75 -7.30 7.17
C GLY A 117 6.95 -6.40 6.22
N LEU A 118 5.63 -6.46 6.26
CA LEU A 118 4.80 -5.61 5.43
C LEU A 118 5.04 -4.12 5.71
N VAL A 119 5.22 -3.75 6.96
CA VAL A 119 5.60 -2.39 7.35
C VAL A 119 7.12 -2.29 7.29
N SER A 120 7.64 -1.46 6.39
CA SER A 120 9.08 -1.29 6.20
C SER A 120 9.68 -0.22 7.11
N GLY A 121 8.86 0.62 7.70
CA GLY A 121 9.33 1.67 8.62
C GLY A 121 8.28 2.72 8.88
N LEU A 122 8.66 3.71 9.67
CA LEU A 122 7.86 4.90 9.92
C LEU A 122 8.59 6.11 9.33
N GLY A 123 7.91 6.83 8.45
CA GLY A 123 8.42 8.07 7.89
C GLY A 123 7.95 9.26 8.73
N HIS A 124 8.86 10.19 9.01
CA HIS A 124 8.53 11.40 9.73
C HIS A 124 8.32 12.52 8.74
N LEU A 125 7.13 13.08 8.75
CA LEU A 125 6.78 14.26 7.97
C LEU A 125 6.63 15.46 8.89
N HIS A 126 6.54 16.65 8.28
CA HIS A 126 6.44 17.91 9.02
C HIS A 126 5.26 17.89 10.03
N ASP A 127 4.16 17.29 9.66
CA ASP A 127 2.92 17.30 10.45
C ASP A 127 2.47 15.93 10.94
N GLY A 128 3.36 14.93 10.92
CA GLY A 128 2.97 13.62 11.44
C GLY A 128 3.86 12.49 11.02
N VAL A 129 3.33 11.29 11.17
CA VAL A 129 4.02 10.03 10.89
C VAL A 129 3.27 9.29 9.81
N VAL A 130 4.03 8.72 8.88
CA VAL A 130 3.52 7.87 7.81
C VAL A 130 4.01 6.45 8.04
N VAL A 131 3.10 5.49 7.96
CA VAL A 131 3.45 4.07 8.02
C VAL A 131 3.85 3.63 6.60
N LEU A 132 5.12 3.31 6.41
CA LEU A 132 5.64 2.89 5.12
C LEU A 132 5.40 1.41 4.92
N VAL A 133 4.80 1.05 3.80
CA VAL A 133 4.47 -0.34 3.47
C VAL A 133 5.24 -0.79 2.24
N SER A 134 5.63 -2.08 2.26
CA SER A 134 6.34 -2.70 1.17
C SER A 134 5.35 -3.34 0.20
N ILE A 135 5.27 -2.79 -1.02
CA ILE A 135 4.45 -3.39 -2.08
C ILE A 135 5.00 -4.77 -2.45
N HIS A 136 6.33 -4.93 -2.47
CA HIS A 136 6.93 -6.23 -2.74
C HIS A 136 6.41 -7.31 -1.77
N VAL A 137 6.43 -7.03 -0.48
CA VAL A 137 5.95 -7.97 0.54
C VAL A 137 4.45 -8.22 0.37
N LEU A 138 3.67 -7.17 0.15
CA LEU A 138 2.23 -7.29 -0.02
C LEU A 138 1.88 -8.19 -1.20
N VAL A 139 2.49 -7.97 -2.35
CA VAL A 139 2.25 -8.78 -3.56
C VAL A 139 2.66 -10.23 -3.33
N THR A 140 3.80 -10.46 -2.69
CA THR A 140 4.30 -11.81 -2.40
C THR A 140 3.35 -12.57 -1.49
N GLN A 141 2.76 -11.92 -0.50
CA GLN A 141 1.82 -12.56 0.42
C GLN A 141 0.53 -13.01 -0.27
N VAL A 142 0.13 -12.33 -1.33
CA VAL A 142 -1.14 -12.62 -2.02
C VAL A 142 -1.01 -13.79 -2.99
N LEU A 143 0.16 -13.97 -3.57
CA LEU A 143 0.35 -14.87 -4.71
C LEU A 143 0.95 -16.22 -4.32
N LEU A 144 0.97 -16.51 -3.06
CA LEU A 144 1.35 -17.83 -2.59
C LEU A 144 0.15 -18.76 -2.44
#